data_e0fd5f644b56d87e95521b6f67e75903
#
_entry.id   e0fd5f644b56d87e95521b6f67e75903
#
_cell.length_a   1.000
_cell.length_b   1.000
_cell.length_c   1.000
_cell.angle_alpha   90.00
_cell.angle_beta   90.00
_cell.angle_gamma   90.00
#
_symmetry.space_group_name_H-M   'P 1'
#
loop_
_entity.id
_entity.type
_entity.pdbx_description
1 polymer ?
#
loop_
_entity_poly.entity_id
_entity_poly.type
_entity_poly.pdbx_seq_one_letter_code
_entity_poly.pdbx_strand_id
1 'polypeptide(L)'
;MPAERILVVDDEDAIREIVCSMLSLANYRCVQASSGLKALAMLDSGEEFELMLSDLMMAEMSGTDLLEKTKEKYPDMPVVMVTAVHDISVALKAIRDGAYDYLLKPFEREQLLATVRRALENRRLKLDNRRYQTELEALVEQRTTQLNEKIIELERSYDITLEALGDALDLRDNETEGHSRRVTAFTIAIARALGVPKDEIKVIAHGAFLHDVGKISIPDNILRKPARLTPEETAIMREHCYRGYKLLRKIPFLTEAAEIVYAHQEWYDGTGYPRGLKGREIPLGARIFSIADTLDAITSDRPYRAAQTVAAAREEIKRFEGTQFDPQVVRVFLTMPEGVWIDLRRDLEAKTQSLVYSYSTAKSSG
;
A
#
# COMPACT_ATOMS: atom_id res chain seq x y z
N MET A 1 38.70 -21.64 10.75
CA MET A 1 37.39 -22.28 10.54
C MET A 1 37.57 -23.75 10.83
N PRO A 2 36.57 -24.49 11.34
CA PRO A 2 36.66 -25.94 11.45
C PRO A 2 36.91 -26.50 10.04
N ALA A 3 37.67 -27.59 9.97
CA ALA A 3 37.98 -28.24 8.70
C ALA A 3 36.69 -28.84 8.12
N GLU A 4 36.41 -28.59 6.82
CA GLU A 4 35.23 -29.13 6.14
C GLU A 4 35.26 -30.66 6.19
N ARG A 5 34.10 -31.27 6.48
CA ARG A 5 33.92 -32.71 6.59
C ARG A 5 33.47 -33.29 5.25
N ILE A 6 34.25 -34.20 4.71
CA ILE A 6 33.97 -34.83 3.42
C ILE A 6 33.70 -36.32 3.65
N LEU A 7 32.53 -36.79 3.19
CA LEU A 7 32.18 -38.21 3.21
C LEU A 7 32.72 -38.88 1.93
N VAL A 8 33.55 -39.89 2.09
CA VAL A 8 34.12 -40.70 1.00
C VAL A 8 33.47 -42.08 1.01
N VAL A 9 32.79 -42.43 -0.07
CA VAL A 9 32.01 -43.66 -0.22
C VAL A 9 32.57 -44.45 -1.38
N ASP A 10 33.13 -45.59 -1.11
CA ASP A 10 33.71 -46.54 -2.09
C ASP A 10 33.71 -47.92 -1.43
N ASP A 11 33.54 -49.00 -2.15
CA ASP A 11 33.59 -50.35 -1.57
C ASP A 11 35.03 -50.88 -1.46
N GLU A 12 36.01 -50.29 -2.18
CA GLU A 12 37.43 -50.62 -2.12
C GLU A 12 38.13 -49.84 -1.00
N ASP A 13 38.64 -50.56 0.04
CA ASP A 13 39.34 -49.95 1.19
C ASP A 13 40.56 -49.12 0.75
N ALA A 14 41.36 -49.66 -0.21
CA ALA A 14 42.56 -48.99 -0.69
C ALA A 14 42.26 -47.61 -1.34
N ILE A 15 41.15 -47.51 -2.07
CA ILE A 15 40.76 -46.25 -2.71
C ILE A 15 40.30 -45.25 -1.65
N ARG A 16 39.48 -45.67 -0.67
CA ARG A 16 39.06 -44.78 0.43
C ARG A 16 40.24 -44.23 1.20
N GLU A 17 41.25 -45.09 1.52
CA GLU A 17 42.45 -44.67 2.24
C GLU A 17 43.27 -43.64 1.45
N ILE A 18 43.48 -43.87 0.15
CA ILE A 18 44.22 -42.96 -0.74
C ILE A 18 43.50 -41.59 -0.84
N VAL A 19 42.18 -41.60 -1.10
CA VAL A 19 41.38 -40.37 -1.21
C VAL A 19 41.41 -39.59 0.11
N CYS A 20 41.18 -40.27 1.22
CA CYS A 20 41.22 -39.64 2.53
C CYS A 20 42.61 -39.11 2.91
N SER A 21 43.70 -39.80 2.52
CA SER A 21 45.06 -39.29 2.70
C SER A 21 45.27 -37.99 1.91
N MET A 22 44.87 -37.95 0.63
CA MET A 22 44.98 -36.76 -0.22
C MET A 22 44.19 -35.57 0.34
N LEU A 23 42.97 -35.81 0.86
CA LEU A 23 42.12 -34.77 1.47
C LEU A 23 42.68 -34.27 2.80
N SER A 24 43.16 -35.19 3.66
CA SER A 24 43.72 -34.85 4.97
C SER A 24 44.99 -33.99 4.84
N LEU A 25 45.83 -34.24 3.85
CA LEU A 25 47.00 -33.41 3.50
C LEU A 25 46.62 -31.98 3.07
N ALA A 26 45.36 -31.77 2.71
CA ALA A 26 44.79 -30.45 2.36
C ALA A 26 43.92 -29.86 3.47
N ASN A 27 44.00 -30.37 4.70
CA ASN A 27 43.27 -29.97 5.89
C ASN A 27 41.76 -30.21 5.83
N TYR A 28 41.26 -31.10 4.98
CA TYR A 28 39.87 -31.57 5.04
C TYR A 28 39.73 -32.71 6.04
N ARG A 29 38.58 -32.79 6.72
CA ARG A 29 38.27 -33.90 7.60
C ARG A 29 37.52 -34.98 6.83
N CYS A 30 38.21 -36.09 6.55
CA CYS A 30 37.65 -37.22 5.81
C CYS A 30 36.94 -38.21 6.72
N VAL A 31 35.74 -38.63 6.34
CA VAL A 31 34.99 -39.74 6.95
C VAL A 31 34.70 -40.76 5.88
N GLN A 32 34.86 -42.05 6.20
CA GLN A 32 34.79 -43.15 5.23
C GLN A 32 33.50 -43.96 5.43
N ALA A 33 32.86 -44.31 4.33
CA ALA A 33 31.79 -45.31 4.29
C ALA A 33 32.09 -46.37 3.24
N SER A 34 32.01 -47.63 3.62
CA SER A 34 32.33 -48.75 2.74
C SER A 34 31.14 -49.20 1.86
N SER A 35 30.00 -48.51 1.90
CA SER A 35 28.86 -48.75 1.02
C SER A 35 27.91 -47.56 1.06
N GLY A 36 27.01 -47.45 0.07
CA GLY A 36 25.97 -46.44 0.02
C GLY A 36 25.00 -46.53 1.21
N LEU A 37 24.71 -47.73 1.70
CA LEU A 37 23.83 -47.91 2.88
C LEU A 37 24.47 -47.34 4.17
N LYS A 38 25.79 -47.55 4.35
CA LYS A 38 26.49 -46.95 5.50
C LYS A 38 26.57 -45.44 5.38
N ALA A 39 26.78 -44.90 4.18
CA ALA A 39 26.77 -43.46 3.95
C ALA A 39 25.43 -42.85 4.31
N LEU A 40 24.30 -43.44 3.91
CA LEU A 40 22.97 -42.99 4.29
C LEU A 40 22.73 -43.10 5.79
N ALA A 41 23.16 -44.19 6.43
CA ALA A 41 23.03 -44.35 7.89
C ALA A 41 23.79 -43.24 8.67
N MET A 42 24.98 -42.84 8.19
CA MET A 42 25.75 -41.73 8.77
C MET A 42 25.04 -40.41 8.59
N LEU A 43 24.49 -40.14 7.41
CA LEU A 43 23.68 -38.95 7.16
C LEU A 43 22.41 -38.92 8.03
N ASP A 44 21.71 -40.04 8.14
CA ASP A 44 20.48 -40.17 8.92
C ASP A 44 20.71 -40.10 10.45
N SER A 45 21.96 -40.37 10.92
CA SER A 45 22.34 -40.20 12.34
C SER A 45 22.51 -38.73 12.77
N GLY A 46 22.37 -37.79 11.83
CA GLY A 46 22.53 -36.36 12.08
C GLY A 46 23.97 -35.86 11.95
N GLU A 47 24.88 -36.71 11.37
CA GLU A 47 26.21 -36.24 11.03
C GLU A 47 26.16 -35.29 9.82
N GLU A 48 26.75 -34.11 9.98
CA GLU A 48 26.82 -33.11 8.90
C GLU A 48 28.09 -33.28 8.06
N PHE A 49 27.90 -33.23 6.75
CA PHE A 49 28.98 -33.25 5.77
C PHE A 49 28.80 -32.09 4.78
N GLU A 50 29.93 -31.49 4.38
CA GLU A 50 29.91 -30.39 3.42
C GLU A 50 29.97 -30.89 1.96
N LEU A 51 30.45 -32.12 1.74
CA LEU A 51 30.58 -32.74 0.42
C LEU A 51 30.58 -34.27 0.56
N MET A 52 30.06 -34.97 -0.45
CA MET A 52 30.19 -36.39 -0.61
C MET A 52 30.96 -36.72 -1.90
N LEU A 53 31.99 -37.61 -1.81
CA LEU A 53 32.63 -38.26 -2.92
C LEU A 53 32.13 -39.71 -2.94
N SER A 54 31.51 -40.16 -4.01
CA SER A 54 30.93 -41.50 -4.10
C SER A 54 31.40 -42.22 -5.34
N ASP A 55 31.85 -43.45 -5.16
CA ASP A 55 32.05 -44.33 -6.32
C ASP A 55 30.71 -44.59 -7.01
N LEU A 56 30.75 -44.77 -8.32
CA LEU A 56 29.58 -45.02 -9.13
C LEU A 56 29.11 -46.48 -9.03
N MET A 57 30.05 -47.42 -9.01
CA MET A 57 29.79 -48.84 -9.06
C MET A 57 30.12 -49.51 -7.72
N MET A 58 29.14 -49.62 -6.86
CA MET A 58 29.26 -50.27 -5.56
C MET A 58 28.28 -51.44 -5.44
N ALA A 59 28.64 -52.46 -4.62
CA ALA A 59 27.73 -53.54 -4.29
C ALA A 59 26.52 -53.02 -3.47
N GLU A 60 25.39 -53.71 -3.57
CA GLU A 60 24.11 -53.46 -2.84
C GLU A 60 23.38 -52.17 -3.22
N MET A 61 24.06 -51.04 -3.37
CA MET A 61 23.51 -49.74 -3.75
C MET A 61 24.49 -49.03 -4.67
N SER A 62 24.05 -48.67 -5.87
CA SER A 62 24.87 -47.90 -6.80
C SER A 62 25.09 -46.45 -6.32
N GLY A 63 26.18 -45.82 -6.78
CA GLY A 63 26.40 -44.38 -6.48
C GLY A 63 25.31 -43.48 -7.02
N THR A 64 24.63 -43.87 -8.11
CA THR A 64 23.46 -43.12 -8.63
C THR A 64 22.26 -43.22 -7.71
N ASP A 65 21.95 -44.38 -7.13
CA ASP A 65 20.87 -44.55 -6.17
C ASP A 65 21.16 -43.76 -4.85
N LEU A 66 22.43 -43.77 -4.44
CA LEU A 66 22.90 -42.98 -3.31
C LEU A 66 22.76 -41.47 -3.57
N LEU A 67 23.11 -41.01 -4.78
CA LEU A 67 22.94 -39.62 -5.21
C LEU A 67 21.49 -39.19 -5.12
N GLU A 68 20.57 -39.96 -5.71
CA GLU A 68 19.12 -39.63 -5.68
C GLU A 68 18.62 -39.47 -4.26
N LYS A 69 18.84 -40.46 -3.39
CA LYS A 69 18.40 -40.40 -1.99
C LYS A 69 19.06 -39.27 -1.20
N THR A 70 20.32 -38.97 -1.51
CA THR A 70 21.02 -37.86 -0.87
C THR A 70 20.44 -36.53 -1.30
N LYS A 71 20.09 -36.33 -2.58
CA LYS A 71 19.52 -35.10 -3.08
C LYS A 71 18.09 -34.85 -2.60
N GLU A 72 17.32 -35.87 -2.35
CA GLU A 72 15.98 -35.75 -1.74
C GLU A 72 16.06 -35.16 -0.32
N LYS A 73 17.02 -35.65 0.50
CA LYS A 73 17.12 -35.22 1.91
C LYS A 73 18.07 -34.04 2.13
N TYR A 74 19.14 -33.98 1.38
CA TYR A 74 20.26 -33.02 1.52
C TYR A 74 20.52 -32.29 0.20
N PRO A 75 19.58 -31.50 -0.34
CA PRO A 75 19.69 -30.92 -1.69
C PRO A 75 20.86 -29.95 -1.84
N ASP A 76 21.35 -29.37 -0.76
CA ASP A 76 22.46 -28.41 -0.76
C ASP A 76 23.85 -29.09 -0.61
N MET A 77 23.88 -30.37 -0.29
CA MET A 77 25.16 -31.11 -0.22
C MET A 77 25.63 -31.49 -1.63
N PRO A 78 26.79 -31.02 -2.11
CA PRO A 78 27.36 -31.44 -3.40
C PRO A 78 27.80 -32.90 -3.30
N VAL A 79 27.51 -33.67 -4.36
CA VAL A 79 27.94 -35.01 -4.54
C VAL A 79 28.82 -35.04 -5.79
N VAL A 80 30.06 -35.50 -5.66
CA VAL A 80 30.98 -35.72 -6.77
C VAL A 80 31.11 -37.22 -6.97
N MET A 81 30.82 -37.64 -8.19
CA MET A 81 30.95 -39.09 -8.56
C MET A 81 32.39 -39.41 -8.92
N VAL A 82 32.90 -40.49 -8.35
CA VAL A 82 34.23 -41.02 -8.68
C VAL A 82 34.02 -42.32 -9.46
N THR A 83 34.60 -42.47 -10.63
CA THR A 83 34.30 -43.63 -11.49
C THR A 83 35.48 -44.06 -12.33
N ALA A 84 35.61 -45.37 -12.52
CA ALA A 84 36.58 -45.97 -13.43
C ALA A 84 36.04 -46.15 -14.87
N VAL A 85 34.74 -45.85 -15.07
CA VAL A 85 34.09 -46.13 -16.36
C VAL A 85 34.40 -44.99 -17.34
N HIS A 86 35.00 -45.34 -18.47
CA HIS A 86 35.24 -44.42 -19.60
C HIS A 86 33.98 -44.08 -20.38
N ASP A 87 32.81 -44.46 -19.89
CA ASP A 87 31.52 -44.16 -20.52
C ASP A 87 31.00 -42.75 -20.10
N ILE A 88 31.25 -41.80 -20.97
CA ILE A 88 30.79 -40.41 -20.82
C ILE A 88 29.28 -40.36 -20.63
N SER A 89 28.53 -41.31 -21.17
CA SER A 89 27.06 -41.32 -21.05
C SER A 89 26.58 -41.48 -19.60
N VAL A 90 27.26 -42.30 -18.81
CA VAL A 90 26.96 -42.54 -17.39
C VAL A 90 27.31 -41.31 -16.54
N ALA A 91 28.45 -40.69 -16.80
CA ALA A 91 28.87 -39.46 -16.13
C ALA A 91 27.89 -38.30 -16.41
N LEU A 92 27.49 -38.13 -17.67
CA LEU A 92 26.49 -37.12 -18.06
C LEU A 92 25.10 -37.41 -17.47
N LYS A 93 24.73 -38.68 -17.27
CA LYS A 93 23.52 -39.05 -16.57
C LYS A 93 23.60 -38.64 -15.11
N ALA A 94 24.68 -38.95 -14.41
CA ALA A 94 24.85 -38.56 -13.01
C ALA A 94 24.77 -37.03 -12.81
N ILE A 95 25.34 -36.23 -13.72
CA ILE A 95 25.20 -34.76 -13.69
C ILE A 95 23.72 -34.34 -13.84
N ARG A 96 22.98 -34.95 -14.77
CA ARG A 96 21.52 -34.66 -14.95
C ARG A 96 20.69 -35.05 -13.73
N ASP A 97 21.09 -36.11 -13.04
CA ASP A 97 20.45 -36.63 -11.84
C ASP A 97 20.88 -35.84 -10.58
N GLY A 98 21.69 -34.77 -10.73
CA GLY A 98 22.00 -33.81 -9.67
C GLY A 98 23.39 -33.95 -9.04
N ALA A 99 24.30 -34.78 -9.61
CA ALA A 99 25.70 -34.73 -9.19
C ALA A 99 26.29 -33.34 -9.51
N TYR A 100 27.19 -32.89 -8.65
CA TYR A 100 27.88 -31.62 -8.86
C TYR A 100 28.92 -31.71 -9.98
N ASP A 101 29.70 -32.79 -9.94
CA ASP A 101 30.79 -33.07 -10.90
C ASP A 101 31.10 -34.57 -10.88
N TYR A 102 32.00 -35.01 -11.77
CA TYR A 102 32.55 -36.35 -11.73
C TYR A 102 34.08 -36.33 -11.85
N LEU A 103 34.73 -37.37 -11.35
CA LEU A 103 36.17 -37.58 -11.38
C LEU A 103 36.49 -38.97 -11.91
N LEU A 104 37.27 -39.05 -12.98
CA LEU A 104 37.66 -40.35 -13.61
C LEU A 104 38.90 -40.95 -12.93
N LYS A 105 38.78 -42.21 -12.51
CA LYS A 105 39.92 -43.04 -12.03
C LYS A 105 40.76 -43.53 -13.23
N PRO A 106 42.12 -43.47 -13.19
CA PRO A 106 42.94 -42.88 -12.13
C PRO A 106 43.00 -41.35 -12.23
N PHE A 107 42.97 -40.67 -11.09
CA PHE A 107 43.06 -39.21 -10.99
C PHE A 107 44.25 -38.77 -10.15
N GLU A 108 44.76 -37.60 -10.46
CA GLU A 108 45.83 -36.98 -9.68
C GLU A 108 45.27 -36.20 -8.49
N ARG A 109 46.07 -36.04 -7.43
CA ARG A 109 45.70 -35.29 -6.24
C ARG A 109 45.19 -33.88 -6.56
N GLU A 110 45.83 -33.21 -7.51
CA GLU A 110 45.46 -31.82 -7.92
C GLU A 110 44.07 -31.76 -8.52
N GLN A 111 43.67 -32.73 -9.32
CA GLN A 111 42.32 -32.83 -9.91
C GLN A 111 41.25 -33.05 -8.83
N LEU A 112 41.48 -33.97 -7.88
CA LEU A 112 40.61 -34.23 -6.75
C LEU A 112 40.41 -32.93 -5.94
N LEU A 113 41.48 -32.26 -5.52
CA LEU A 113 41.41 -31.06 -4.70
C LEU A 113 40.80 -29.88 -5.44
N ALA A 114 41.01 -29.74 -6.75
CA ALA A 114 40.35 -28.70 -7.54
C ALA A 114 38.86 -28.91 -7.62
N THR A 115 38.38 -30.14 -7.84
CA THR A 115 36.95 -30.48 -7.87
C THR A 115 36.31 -30.30 -6.51
N VAL A 116 36.94 -30.74 -5.43
CA VAL A 116 36.47 -30.56 -4.06
C VAL A 116 36.32 -29.07 -3.72
N ARG A 117 37.34 -28.26 -3.99
CA ARG A 117 37.27 -26.80 -3.74
C ARG A 117 36.11 -26.12 -4.48
N ARG A 118 35.94 -26.42 -5.78
CA ARG A 118 34.84 -25.87 -6.58
C ARG A 118 33.46 -26.29 -6.02
N ALA A 119 33.32 -27.54 -5.60
CA ALA A 119 32.07 -28.04 -5.03
C ALA A 119 31.72 -27.37 -3.70
N LEU A 120 32.68 -27.22 -2.80
CA LEU A 120 32.52 -26.55 -1.52
C LEU A 120 32.24 -25.07 -1.69
N GLU A 121 32.95 -24.39 -2.61
CA GLU A 121 32.68 -22.98 -2.91
C GLU A 121 31.27 -22.76 -3.48
N ASN A 122 30.82 -23.61 -4.40
CA ASN A 122 29.46 -23.56 -4.94
C ASN A 122 28.41 -23.75 -3.86
N ARG A 123 28.61 -24.75 -2.96
CA ARG A 123 27.71 -24.94 -1.80
C ARG A 123 27.65 -23.70 -0.93
N ARG A 124 28.81 -23.14 -0.58
CA ARG A 124 28.87 -21.92 0.23
C ARG A 124 28.12 -20.76 -0.42
N LEU A 125 28.36 -20.50 -1.71
CA LEU A 125 27.68 -19.45 -2.45
C LEU A 125 26.15 -19.66 -2.51
N LYS A 126 25.68 -20.91 -2.67
CA LYS A 126 24.25 -21.23 -2.65
C LYS A 126 23.61 -20.95 -1.28
N LEU A 127 24.27 -21.35 -0.20
CA LEU A 127 23.77 -21.12 1.17
C LEU A 127 23.77 -19.64 1.52
N ASP A 128 24.84 -18.90 1.18
CA ASP A 128 24.91 -17.46 1.39
C ASP A 128 23.82 -16.74 0.59
N ASN A 129 23.59 -17.11 -0.67
CA ASN A 129 22.56 -16.51 -1.51
C ASN A 129 21.15 -16.74 -0.93
N ARG A 130 20.84 -17.97 -0.48
CA ARG A 130 19.57 -18.28 0.17
C ARG A 130 19.37 -17.45 1.45
N ARG A 131 20.41 -17.32 2.25
CA ARG A 131 20.38 -16.48 3.45
C ARG A 131 20.10 -15.02 3.12
N TYR A 132 20.84 -14.46 2.14
CA TYR A 132 20.62 -13.08 1.70
C TYR A 132 19.21 -12.86 1.13
N GLN A 133 18.66 -13.82 0.38
CA GLN A 133 17.29 -13.74 -0.11
C GLN A 133 16.28 -13.66 1.04
N THR A 134 16.40 -14.54 2.04
CA THR A 134 15.50 -14.53 3.20
C THR A 134 15.62 -13.23 4.02
N GLU A 135 16.85 -12.75 4.23
CA GLU A 135 17.08 -11.48 4.93
C GLU A 135 16.50 -10.28 4.14
N LEU A 136 16.64 -10.28 2.81
CA LEU A 136 16.11 -9.23 1.94
C LEU A 136 14.58 -9.24 1.92
N GLU A 137 13.94 -10.40 1.80
CA GLU A 137 12.49 -10.55 1.85
C GLU A 137 11.93 -10.00 3.17
N ALA A 138 12.53 -10.37 4.30
CA ALA A 138 12.12 -9.86 5.61
C ALA A 138 12.29 -8.32 5.72
N LEU A 139 13.39 -7.78 5.18
CA LEU A 139 13.63 -6.34 5.17
C LEU A 139 12.63 -5.59 4.27
N VAL A 140 12.30 -6.13 3.10
CA VAL A 140 11.30 -5.55 2.18
C VAL A 140 9.93 -5.52 2.86
N GLU A 141 9.50 -6.61 3.50
CA GLU A 141 8.23 -6.65 4.24
C GLU A 141 8.19 -5.61 5.36
N GLN A 142 9.26 -5.53 6.17
CA GLN A 142 9.36 -4.53 7.24
C GLN A 142 9.27 -3.09 6.70
N ARG A 143 10.01 -2.80 5.62
CA ARG A 143 10.02 -1.45 5.03
C ARG A 143 8.68 -1.08 4.39
N THR A 144 8.01 -2.04 3.76
CA THR A 144 6.68 -1.84 3.18
C THR A 144 5.65 -1.50 4.27
N THR A 145 5.68 -2.22 5.40
CA THR A 145 4.82 -1.94 6.54
C THR A 145 5.07 -0.54 7.11
N GLN A 146 6.34 -0.19 7.37
CA GLN A 146 6.71 1.14 7.86
C GLN A 146 6.29 2.26 6.91
N LEU A 147 6.44 2.05 5.61
CA LEU A 147 6.05 3.04 4.60
C LEU A 147 4.54 3.27 4.59
N ASN A 148 3.75 2.19 4.66
CA ASN A 148 2.29 2.28 4.72
C ASN A 148 1.81 3.01 5.98
N GLU A 149 2.42 2.74 7.14
CA GLU A 149 2.12 3.48 8.38
C GLU A 149 2.40 4.98 8.22
N LYS A 150 3.54 5.33 7.61
CA LYS A 150 3.91 6.74 7.36
C LYS A 150 2.99 7.43 6.35
N ILE A 151 2.52 6.72 5.33
CA ILE A 151 1.53 7.25 4.39
C ILE A 151 0.23 7.58 5.11
N ILE A 152 -0.28 6.66 5.94
CA ILE A 152 -1.52 6.88 6.72
C ILE A 152 -1.37 8.07 7.70
N GLU A 153 -0.22 8.16 8.39
CA GLU A 153 0.07 9.28 9.30
C GLU A 153 0.08 10.62 8.56
N LEU A 154 0.72 10.65 7.39
CA LEU A 154 0.80 11.84 6.54
C LEU A 154 -0.56 12.26 6.00
N GLU A 155 -1.37 11.32 5.50
CA GLU A 155 -2.74 11.59 5.04
C GLU A 155 -3.58 12.18 6.17
N ARG A 156 -3.51 11.60 7.38
CA ARG A 156 -4.21 12.13 8.54
C ARG A 156 -3.76 13.55 8.91
N SER A 157 -2.47 13.83 8.82
CA SER A 157 -1.93 15.17 9.07
C SER A 157 -2.46 16.20 8.06
N TYR A 158 -2.58 15.82 6.79
CA TYR A 158 -3.18 16.66 5.77
C TYR A 158 -4.65 16.94 6.07
N ASP A 159 -5.45 15.92 6.40
CA ASP A 159 -6.87 16.07 6.71
C ASP A 159 -7.08 17.02 7.89
N ILE A 160 -6.30 16.88 8.97
CA ILE A 160 -6.33 17.79 10.14
C ILE A 160 -5.98 19.23 9.74
N THR A 161 -4.97 19.41 8.88
CA THR A 161 -4.56 20.74 8.42
C THR A 161 -5.65 21.41 7.58
N LEU A 162 -6.30 20.64 6.69
CA LEU A 162 -7.41 21.12 5.89
C LEU A 162 -8.62 21.48 6.76
N GLU A 163 -8.93 20.66 7.78
CA GLU A 163 -9.99 20.95 8.75
C GLU A 163 -9.72 22.27 9.50
N ALA A 164 -8.51 22.48 10.00
CA ALA A 164 -8.14 23.72 10.67
C ALA A 164 -8.26 24.94 9.75
N LEU A 165 -7.92 24.79 8.46
CA LEU A 165 -8.08 25.86 7.47
C LEU A 165 -9.55 26.20 7.20
N GLY A 166 -10.41 25.19 7.07
CA GLY A 166 -11.85 25.37 6.89
C GLY A 166 -12.51 26.02 8.09
N ASP A 167 -12.20 25.54 9.30
CA ASP A 167 -12.71 26.13 10.55
C ASP A 167 -12.29 27.61 10.69
N ALA A 168 -11.05 27.96 10.33
CA ALA A 168 -10.58 29.33 10.35
C ALA A 168 -11.33 30.24 9.34
N LEU A 169 -11.76 29.64 8.21
CA LEU A 169 -12.53 30.34 7.20
C LEU A 169 -13.99 30.57 7.67
N ASP A 170 -14.65 29.55 8.23
CA ASP A 170 -16.01 29.65 8.80
C ASP A 170 -16.06 30.76 9.85
N LEU A 171 -15.05 30.90 10.71
CA LEU A 171 -14.91 31.97 11.69
C LEU A 171 -14.80 33.38 11.06
N ARG A 172 -14.16 33.48 9.88
CA ARG A 172 -13.97 34.74 9.19
C ARG A 172 -15.24 35.23 8.46
N ASP A 173 -15.99 34.30 7.87
CA ASP A 173 -17.12 34.60 6.99
C ASP A 173 -18.46 34.81 7.73
N ASN A 174 -18.50 34.64 9.05
CA ASN A 174 -19.73 34.60 9.85
C ASN A 174 -20.76 33.55 9.36
N GLU A 175 -20.27 32.49 8.67
CA GLU A 175 -21.11 31.32 8.41
C GLU A 175 -21.44 30.61 9.74
N THR A 176 -22.49 29.82 9.75
CA THR A 176 -22.87 29.05 10.95
C THR A 176 -21.75 28.06 11.30
N GLU A 177 -21.37 28.05 12.58
CA GLU A 177 -20.31 27.18 13.10
C GLU A 177 -20.48 25.74 12.58
N GLY A 178 -19.40 25.17 11.98
CA GLY A 178 -19.40 23.84 11.41
C GLY A 178 -20.16 23.68 10.09
N HIS A 179 -20.49 24.74 9.39
CA HIS A 179 -21.14 24.69 8.07
C HIS A 179 -20.36 23.83 7.10
N SER A 180 -19.07 24.10 6.91
CA SER A 180 -18.21 23.32 6.00
C SER A 180 -18.19 21.83 6.31
N ARG A 181 -18.22 21.46 7.60
CA ARG A 181 -18.28 20.04 8.04
C ARG A 181 -19.64 19.41 7.73
N ARG A 182 -20.75 20.11 7.99
CA ARG A 182 -22.10 19.58 7.72
C ARG A 182 -22.33 19.40 6.23
N VAL A 183 -22.01 20.40 5.40
CA VAL A 183 -22.15 20.32 3.95
C VAL A 183 -21.29 19.18 3.38
N THR A 184 -20.09 19.01 3.87
CA THR A 184 -19.22 17.88 3.46
C THR A 184 -19.83 16.53 3.81
N ALA A 185 -20.35 16.36 5.03
CA ALA A 185 -21.00 15.11 5.44
C ALA A 185 -22.24 14.80 4.59
N PHE A 186 -23.07 15.79 4.30
CA PHE A 186 -24.23 15.65 3.42
C PHE A 186 -23.80 15.30 1.98
N THR A 187 -22.77 15.97 1.47
CA THR A 187 -22.20 15.70 0.14
C THR A 187 -21.72 14.25 0.03
N ILE A 188 -20.98 13.75 1.04
CA ILE A 188 -20.50 12.37 1.11
C ILE A 188 -21.68 11.38 1.13
N ALA A 189 -22.73 11.67 1.91
CA ALA A 189 -23.90 10.80 1.99
C ALA A 189 -24.61 10.68 0.64
N ILE A 190 -24.81 11.80 -0.06
CA ILE A 190 -25.42 11.80 -1.40
C ILE A 190 -24.53 11.09 -2.41
N ALA A 191 -23.21 11.33 -2.40
CA ALA A 191 -22.27 10.68 -3.29
C ALA A 191 -22.26 9.16 -3.12
N ARG A 192 -22.30 8.66 -1.87
CA ARG A 192 -22.44 7.24 -1.57
C ARG A 192 -23.74 6.64 -2.09
N ALA A 193 -24.86 7.34 -1.91
CA ALA A 193 -26.17 6.91 -2.41
C ALA A 193 -26.22 6.88 -3.95
N LEU A 194 -25.42 7.70 -4.63
CA LEU A 194 -25.22 7.68 -6.08
C LEU A 194 -24.29 6.55 -6.56
N GLY A 195 -23.63 5.82 -5.65
CA GLY A 195 -22.67 4.77 -5.98
C GLY A 195 -21.30 5.29 -6.45
N VAL A 196 -20.93 6.51 -6.07
CA VAL A 196 -19.61 7.09 -6.41
C VAL A 196 -18.50 6.27 -5.75
N PRO A 197 -17.40 5.94 -6.45
CA PRO A 197 -16.25 5.23 -5.90
C PRO A 197 -15.60 5.96 -4.72
N LYS A 198 -14.99 5.20 -3.79
CA LYS A 198 -14.42 5.78 -2.55
C LYS A 198 -13.36 6.85 -2.82
N ASP A 199 -12.51 6.64 -3.83
CA ASP A 199 -11.43 7.58 -4.16
C ASP A 199 -11.99 8.91 -4.69
N GLU A 200 -13.02 8.85 -5.54
CA GLU A 200 -13.73 10.04 -6.01
C GLU A 200 -14.48 10.74 -4.88
N ILE A 201 -15.06 9.99 -3.91
CA ILE A 201 -15.70 10.57 -2.72
C ILE A 201 -14.71 11.41 -1.91
N LYS A 202 -13.43 10.99 -1.79
CA LYS A 202 -12.38 11.75 -1.11
C LYS A 202 -12.14 13.10 -1.80
N VAL A 203 -12.05 13.10 -3.12
CA VAL A 203 -11.92 14.33 -3.92
C VAL A 203 -13.13 15.26 -3.73
N ILE A 204 -14.33 14.70 -3.81
CA ILE A 204 -15.58 15.45 -3.62
C ILE A 204 -15.66 16.05 -2.21
N ALA A 205 -15.26 15.28 -1.19
CA ALA A 205 -15.23 15.76 0.20
C ALA A 205 -14.27 16.94 0.38
N HIS A 206 -13.06 16.87 -0.17
CA HIS A 206 -12.11 17.99 -0.14
C HIS A 206 -12.67 19.23 -0.86
N GLY A 207 -13.31 19.06 -2.04
CA GLY A 207 -13.94 20.15 -2.78
C GLY A 207 -15.08 20.78 -2.01
N ALA A 208 -15.96 19.99 -1.38
CA ALA A 208 -17.06 20.46 -0.56
C ALA A 208 -16.57 21.19 0.69
N PHE A 209 -15.56 20.66 1.36
CA PHE A 209 -15.02 21.23 2.58
C PHE A 209 -14.33 22.58 2.35
N LEU A 210 -13.63 22.72 1.22
CA LEU A 210 -12.85 23.90 0.86
C LEU A 210 -13.57 24.82 -0.14
N HIS A 211 -14.89 24.61 -0.40
CA HIS A 211 -15.61 25.32 -1.46
C HIS A 211 -15.43 26.84 -1.39
N ASP A 212 -15.41 27.38 -0.21
CA ASP A 212 -15.33 28.81 0.07
C ASP A 212 -13.91 29.33 0.39
N VAL A 213 -12.85 28.51 0.24
CA VAL A 213 -11.49 28.91 0.60
C VAL A 213 -11.02 30.19 -0.08
N GLY A 214 -11.56 30.51 -1.25
CA GLY A 214 -11.25 31.74 -1.97
C GLY A 214 -11.75 33.02 -1.30
N LYS A 215 -12.73 32.94 -0.37
CA LYS A 215 -13.20 34.06 0.43
C LYS A 215 -12.11 34.67 1.32
N ILE A 216 -11.02 33.93 1.59
CA ILE A 216 -9.85 34.46 2.31
C ILE A 216 -9.26 35.69 1.67
N SER A 217 -9.44 35.86 0.36
CA SER A 217 -8.93 36.98 -0.43
C SER A 217 -9.95 38.09 -0.68
N ILE A 218 -11.17 37.95 -0.17
CA ILE A 218 -12.22 38.98 -0.30
C ILE A 218 -12.04 39.99 0.80
N PRO A 219 -12.12 41.32 0.51
CA PRO A 219 -12.00 42.36 1.50
C PRO A 219 -13.12 42.32 2.54
N ASP A 220 -12.82 42.57 3.82
CA ASP A 220 -13.79 42.47 4.94
C ASP A 220 -14.98 43.39 4.81
N ASN A 221 -14.80 44.55 4.20
CA ASN A 221 -15.88 45.50 3.95
C ASN A 221 -16.93 44.98 2.93
N ILE A 222 -16.57 43.98 2.11
CA ILE A 222 -17.50 43.30 1.21
C ILE A 222 -17.99 42.01 1.88
N LEU A 223 -17.08 41.19 2.42
CA LEU A 223 -17.40 39.90 2.99
C LEU A 223 -18.39 40.00 4.17
N ARG A 224 -18.19 41.00 5.05
CA ARG A 224 -18.97 41.18 6.26
C ARG A 224 -19.99 42.35 6.17
N LYS A 225 -20.32 42.75 4.94
CA LYS A 225 -21.25 43.91 4.78
C LYS A 225 -22.63 43.55 5.30
N PRO A 226 -23.20 44.32 6.26
CA PRO A 226 -24.52 44.03 6.83
C PRO A 226 -25.69 44.39 5.91
N ALA A 227 -25.42 44.87 4.69
CA ALA A 227 -26.39 45.27 3.68
C ALA A 227 -26.20 44.49 2.37
N ARG A 228 -27.15 44.62 1.45
CA ARG A 228 -27.00 44.02 0.12
C ARG A 228 -25.77 44.57 -0.59
N LEU A 229 -25.05 43.70 -1.26
CA LEU A 229 -23.89 44.06 -2.08
C LEU A 229 -24.33 44.85 -3.31
N THR A 230 -23.54 45.83 -3.73
CA THR A 230 -23.70 46.47 -5.03
C THR A 230 -23.36 45.52 -6.18
N PRO A 231 -23.69 45.82 -7.43
CA PRO A 231 -23.27 45.01 -8.57
C PRO A 231 -21.74 44.79 -8.63
N GLU A 232 -20.95 45.86 -8.35
CA GLU A 232 -19.50 45.83 -8.33
C GLU A 232 -18.95 44.97 -7.20
N GLU A 233 -19.52 45.11 -6.00
CA GLU A 233 -19.18 44.29 -4.84
C GLU A 233 -19.54 42.80 -5.07
N THR A 234 -20.69 42.56 -5.73
CA THR A 234 -21.12 41.21 -6.12
C THR A 234 -20.15 40.58 -7.10
N ALA A 235 -19.63 41.35 -8.08
CA ALA A 235 -18.62 40.87 -9.00
C ALA A 235 -17.34 40.45 -8.25
N ILE A 236 -16.88 41.26 -7.27
CA ILE A 236 -15.71 40.92 -6.44
C ILE A 236 -15.99 39.67 -5.59
N MET A 237 -17.18 39.56 -4.97
CA MET A 237 -17.55 38.38 -4.19
C MET A 237 -17.54 37.12 -5.04
N ARG A 238 -18.05 37.17 -6.27
CA ARG A 238 -18.06 36.02 -7.19
C ARG A 238 -16.65 35.50 -7.57
N GLU A 239 -15.61 36.33 -7.43
CA GLU A 239 -14.25 35.92 -7.69
C GLU A 239 -13.72 34.84 -6.72
N HIS A 240 -14.38 34.60 -5.56
CA HIS A 240 -13.92 33.59 -4.61
C HIS A 240 -13.81 32.21 -5.24
N CYS A 241 -14.73 31.82 -6.15
CA CYS A 241 -14.66 30.55 -6.85
C CYS A 241 -13.33 30.40 -7.63
N TYR A 242 -12.97 31.42 -8.41
CA TYR A 242 -11.72 31.40 -9.19
C TYR A 242 -10.47 31.51 -8.31
N ARG A 243 -10.53 32.34 -7.27
CA ARG A 243 -9.40 32.53 -6.34
C ARG A 243 -9.13 31.26 -5.53
N GLY A 244 -10.19 30.59 -5.06
CA GLY A 244 -10.11 29.28 -4.42
C GLY A 244 -9.50 28.22 -5.33
N TYR A 245 -9.98 28.12 -6.55
CA TYR A 245 -9.43 27.25 -7.58
C TYR A 245 -7.91 27.48 -7.78
N LYS A 246 -7.49 28.74 -7.97
CA LYS A 246 -6.05 29.08 -8.14
C LYS A 246 -5.22 28.73 -6.93
N LEU A 247 -5.77 28.83 -5.73
CA LEU A 247 -5.08 28.46 -4.49
C LEU A 247 -4.87 26.95 -4.42
N LEU A 248 -5.95 26.19 -4.59
CA LEU A 248 -5.93 24.73 -4.42
C LEU A 248 -5.15 24.00 -5.51
N ARG A 249 -5.15 24.48 -6.75
CA ARG A 249 -4.34 23.90 -7.85
C ARG A 249 -2.84 23.89 -7.60
N LYS A 250 -2.34 24.66 -6.65
CA LYS A 250 -0.92 24.62 -6.25
C LYS A 250 -0.57 23.41 -5.42
N ILE A 251 -1.59 22.71 -4.91
CA ILE A 251 -1.45 21.54 -4.04
C ILE A 251 -1.80 20.30 -4.87
N PRO A 252 -0.84 19.43 -5.20
CA PRO A 252 -1.05 18.35 -6.18
C PRO A 252 -2.26 17.46 -5.91
N PHE A 253 -2.47 17.05 -4.66
CA PHE A 253 -3.59 16.15 -4.27
C PHE A 253 -4.96 16.85 -4.19
N LEU A 254 -5.02 18.19 -4.32
CA LEU A 254 -6.26 18.97 -4.36
C LEU A 254 -6.63 19.47 -5.76
N THR A 255 -5.87 19.11 -6.80
CA THR A 255 -6.09 19.60 -8.16
C THR A 255 -7.49 19.28 -8.68
N GLU A 256 -7.98 18.06 -8.46
CA GLU A 256 -9.33 17.63 -8.86
C GLU A 256 -10.40 18.29 -7.98
N ALA A 257 -10.18 18.40 -6.69
CA ALA A 257 -11.06 19.09 -5.76
C ALA A 257 -11.21 20.60 -6.12
N ALA A 258 -10.14 21.21 -6.64
CA ALA A 258 -10.17 22.59 -7.08
C ALA A 258 -11.20 22.84 -8.20
N GLU A 259 -11.44 21.90 -9.10
CA GLU A 259 -12.49 22.02 -10.14
C GLU A 259 -13.89 22.07 -9.52
N ILE A 260 -14.12 21.34 -8.42
CA ILE A 260 -15.37 21.40 -7.68
C ILE A 260 -15.54 22.78 -7.05
N VAL A 261 -14.48 23.29 -6.39
CA VAL A 261 -14.46 24.66 -5.83
C VAL A 261 -14.69 25.73 -6.88
N TYR A 262 -14.18 25.54 -8.10
CA TYR A 262 -14.41 26.48 -9.18
C TYR A 262 -15.86 26.49 -9.69
N ALA A 263 -16.55 25.33 -9.60
CA ALA A 263 -17.88 25.13 -10.16
C ALA A 263 -19.02 25.08 -9.13
N HIS A 264 -18.75 25.28 -7.82
CA HIS A 264 -19.76 25.06 -6.78
C HIS A 264 -20.95 26.05 -6.84
N GLN A 265 -20.80 27.17 -7.54
CA GLN A 265 -21.86 28.17 -7.78
C GLN A 265 -22.48 28.07 -9.19
N GLU A 266 -22.13 27.02 -9.94
CA GLU A 266 -22.77 26.77 -11.24
C GLU A 266 -24.17 26.19 -11.04
N TRP A 267 -25.09 26.58 -11.91
CA TRP A 267 -26.46 26.08 -11.93
C TRP A 267 -26.67 25.14 -13.12
N TYR A 268 -27.48 24.11 -12.94
CA TYR A 268 -27.65 23.05 -13.92
C TYR A 268 -28.13 23.58 -15.30
N ASP A 269 -28.91 24.65 -15.33
CA ASP A 269 -29.39 25.31 -16.54
C ASP A 269 -28.36 26.23 -17.24
N GLY A 270 -27.19 26.47 -16.62
CA GLY A 270 -26.11 27.30 -17.12
C GLY A 270 -26.24 28.79 -16.73
N THR A 271 -27.19 29.15 -15.86
CA THR A 271 -27.34 30.55 -15.38
C THR A 271 -26.50 30.88 -14.14
N GLY A 272 -25.74 29.88 -13.63
CA GLY A 272 -24.78 30.03 -12.56
C GLY A 272 -23.52 30.80 -12.93
N TYR A 273 -22.52 30.74 -12.07
CA TYR A 273 -21.21 31.39 -12.27
C TYR A 273 -20.08 30.52 -11.71
N PRO A 274 -18.81 30.74 -12.05
CA PRO A 274 -18.26 31.83 -12.87
C PRO A 274 -18.13 31.53 -14.37
N ARG A 275 -18.33 30.26 -14.79
CA ARG A 275 -18.09 29.83 -16.19
C ARG A 275 -19.36 29.68 -17.01
N GLY A 276 -20.53 29.59 -16.36
CA GLY A 276 -21.81 29.35 -17.02
C GLY A 276 -21.91 27.92 -17.57
N LEU A 277 -21.31 26.94 -16.87
CA LEU A 277 -21.36 25.52 -17.25
C LEU A 277 -22.78 24.99 -17.16
N LYS A 278 -23.15 24.09 -18.09
CA LYS A 278 -24.53 23.57 -18.18
C LYS A 278 -24.56 22.05 -18.08
N GLY A 279 -25.51 21.56 -17.31
CA GLY A 279 -25.79 20.13 -17.22
C GLY A 279 -24.58 19.33 -16.72
N ARG A 280 -24.13 18.36 -17.52
CA ARG A 280 -23.01 17.48 -17.17
C ARG A 280 -21.62 18.08 -17.39
N GLU A 281 -21.51 19.29 -17.94
CA GLU A 281 -20.26 20.03 -17.97
C GLU A 281 -19.83 20.44 -16.54
N ILE A 282 -20.80 20.58 -15.63
CA ILE A 282 -20.54 20.82 -14.21
C ILE A 282 -20.01 19.52 -13.59
N PRO A 283 -18.85 19.53 -12.90
CA PRO A 283 -18.31 18.37 -12.20
C PRO A 283 -19.37 17.74 -11.28
N LEU A 284 -19.42 16.40 -11.23
CA LEU A 284 -20.41 15.69 -10.42
C LEU A 284 -20.37 16.13 -8.96
N GLY A 285 -19.17 16.30 -8.40
CA GLY A 285 -19.00 16.77 -7.02
C GLY A 285 -19.65 18.14 -6.77
N ALA A 286 -19.58 19.08 -7.71
CA ALA A 286 -20.23 20.38 -7.58
C ALA A 286 -21.76 20.27 -7.69
N ARG A 287 -22.28 19.39 -8.56
CA ARG A 287 -23.73 19.11 -8.65
C ARG A 287 -24.30 18.47 -7.40
N ILE A 288 -23.53 17.60 -6.73
CA ILE A 288 -23.90 17.00 -5.44
C ILE A 288 -23.82 18.04 -4.34
N PHE A 289 -22.72 18.82 -4.30
CA PHE A 289 -22.47 19.86 -3.34
C PHE A 289 -23.62 20.89 -3.27
N SER A 290 -24.11 21.35 -4.42
CA SER A 290 -25.16 22.37 -4.48
C SER A 290 -26.45 21.97 -3.74
N ILE A 291 -26.81 20.67 -3.75
CA ILE A 291 -27.93 20.12 -2.99
C ILE A 291 -27.60 20.09 -1.49
N ALA A 292 -26.39 19.63 -1.12
CA ALA A 292 -25.95 19.54 0.26
C ALA A 292 -25.86 20.93 0.92
N ASP A 293 -25.32 21.92 0.21
CA ASP A 293 -25.23 23.30 0.66
C ASP A 293 -26.63 23.91 0.86
N THR A 294 -27.54 23.74 -0.10
CA THR A 294 -28.94 24.19 0.02
C THR A 294 -29.65 23.50 1.18
N LEU A 295 -29.43 22.21 1.41
CA LEU A 295 -29.98 21.48 2.54
C LEU A 295 -29.49 22.11 3.86
N ASP A 296 -28.20 22.35 4.02
CA ASP A 296 -27.66 22.99 5.21
C ASP A 296 -28.16 24.42 5.37
N ALA A 297 -28.15 25.17 4.29
CA ALA A 297 -28.66 26.56 4.31
C ALA A 297 -30.11 26.67 4.76
N ILE A 298 -30.99 25.74 4.42
CA ILE A 298 -32.39 25.74 4.81
C ILE A 298 -32.60 25.24 6.23
N THR A 299 -31.81 24.22 6.64
CA THR A 299 -32.01 23.54 7.92
C THR A 299 -31.11 24.05 9.05
N SER A 300 -30.35 25.13 8.84
CA SER A 300 -29.52 25.80 9.86
C SER A 300 -30.08 27.19 10.18
N ASP A 301 -29.90 27.63 11.43
CA ASP A 301 -30.23 29.00 11.84
C ASP A 301 -29.30 30.00 11.15
N ARG A 302 -29.86 31.06 10.60
CA ARG A 302 -29.12 32.19 10.03
C ARG A 302 -29.54 33.48 10.72
N PRO A 303 -28.72 34.54 10.75
CA PRO A 303 -29.00 35.76 11.47
C PRO A 303 -30.38 36.38 11.16
N TYR A 304 -30.93 36.07 9.98
CA TYR A 304 -32.20 36.64 9.50
C TYR A 304 -33.32 35.61 9.31
N ARG A 305 -33.07 34.32 9.61
CA ARG A 305 -34.03 33.24 9.36
C ARG A 305 -33.76 32.02 10.26
N ALA A 306 -34.78 31.60 11.00
CA ALA A 306 -34.75 30.36 11.77
C ALA A 306 -34.65 29.14 10.85
N ALA A 307 -34.04 28.07 11.36
CA ALA A 307 -33.92 26.76 10.69
C ALA A 307 -35.31 26.23 10.31
N GLN A 308 -35.42 25.66 9.13
CA GLN A 308 -36.60 24.98 8.64
C GLN A 308 -36.40 23.45 8.68
N THR A 309 -37.50 22.72 8.42
CA THR A 309 -37.47 21.26 8.42
C THR A 309 -36.75 20.70 7.18
N VAL A 310 -36.25 19.46 7.27
CA VAL A 310 -35.73 18.71 6.13
C VAL A 310 -36.78 18.57 5.04
N ALA A 311 -38.07 18.40 5.42
CA ALA A 311 -39.17 18.35 4.47
C ALA A 311 -39.28 19.64 3.63
N ALA A 312 -39.14 20.81 4.27
CA ALA A 312 -39.13 22.09 3.55
C ALA A 312 -37.94 22.20 2.58
N ALA A 313 -36.77 21.76 2.98
CA ALA A 313 -35.59 21.71 2.09
C ALA A 313 -35.81 20.79 0.89
N ARG A 314 -36.45 19.64 1.08
CA ARG A 314 -36.78 18.71 -0.02
C ARG A 314 -37.72 19.31 -1.06
N GLU A 315 -38.78 20.01 -0.60
CA GLU A 315 -39.70 20.69 -1.51
C GLU A 315 -39.02 21.80 -2.31
N GLU A 316 -38.15 22.58 -1.66
CA GLU A 316 -37.39 23.64 -2.36
C GLU A 316 -36.40 23.05 -3.38
N ILE A 317 -35.62 22.02 -2.99
CA ILE A 317 -34.70 21.36 -3.90
C ILE A 317 -35.44 20.73 -5.10
N LYS A 318 -36.57 20.08 -4.85
CA LYS A 318 -37.44 19.54 -5.90
C LYS A 318 -37.99 20.63 -6.83
N ARG A 319 -38.36 21.78 -6.30
CA ARG A 319 -38.88 22.90 -7.05
C ARG A 319 -37.90 23.45 -8.08
N PHE A 320 -36.59 23.42 -7.77
CA PHE A 320 -35.51 23.90 -8.63
C PHE A 320 -34.79 22.77 -9.38
N GLU A 321 -35.40 21.57 -9.47
CA GLU A 321 -34.92 20.48 -10.30
C GLU A 321 -34.83 20.90 -11.78
N GLY A 322 -33.69 20.65 -12.41
CA GLY A 322 -33.45 21.01 -13.83
C GLY A 322 -33.05 22.45 -14.06
N THR A 323 -33.18 23.33 -13.06
CA THR A 323 -32.71 24.73 -13.11
C THR A 323 -31.42 24.90 -12.29
N GLN A 324 -31.51 24.92 -10.99
CA GLN A 324 -30.33 24.96 -10.12
C GLN A 324 -29.71 23.58 -9.93
N PHE A 325 -30.50 22.53 -9.78
CA PHE A 325 -30.07 21.21 -9.36
C PHE A 325 -30.15 20.16 -10.48
N ASP A 326 -29.18 19.24 -10.48
CA ASP A 326 -29.19 18.08 -11.38
C ASP A 326 -30.35 17.14 -11.05
N PRO A 327 -31.25 16.86 -12.02
CA PRO A 327 -32.37 15.94 -11.83
C PRO A 327 -31.98 14.54 -11.34
N GLN A 328 -30.82 14.06 -11.75
CA GLN A 328 -30.32 12.73 -11.31
C GLN A 328 -29.97 12.75 -9.82
N VAL A 329 -29.28 13.78 -9.37
CA VAL A 329 -28.88 13.94 -7.95
C VAL A 329 -30.10 14.20 -7.07
N VAL A 330 -31.03 15.05 -7.53
CA VAL A 330 -32.31 15.32 -6.83
C VAL A 330 -33.10 14.04 -6.60
N ARG A 331 -33.26 13.20 -7.62
CA ARG A 331 -33.97 11.92 -7.47
C ARG A 331 -33.37 11.05 -6.38
N VAL A 332 -32.03 10.89 -6.36
CA VAL A 332 -31.36 10.08 -5.32
C VAL A 332 -31.52 10.72 -3.94
N PHE A 333 -31.32 12.03 -3.81
CA PHE A 333 -31.51 12.77 -2.56
C PHE A 333 -32.94 12.57 -2.00
N LEU A 334 -33.96 12.62 -2.82
CA LEU A 334 -35.35 12.45 -2.40
C LEU A 334 -35.67 11.01 -1.95
N THR A 335 -34.92 9.99 -2.38
CA THR A 335 -35.10 8.61 -1.89
C THR A 335 -34.43 8.36 -0.54
N MET A 336 -33.49 9.20 -0.11
CA MET A 336 -32.79 9.02 1.16
C MET A 336 -33.73 9.34 2.34
N PRO A 337 -33.75 8.53 3.43
CA PRO A 337 -34.57 8.82 4.61
C PRO A 337 -34.17 10.14 5.28
N GLU A 338 -35.16 10.90 5.82
CA GLU A 338 -34.89 12.15 6.53
C GLU A 338 -34.01 11.96 7.76
N GLY A 339 -34.13 10.81 8.44
CA GLY A 339 -33.32 10.46 9.60
C GLY A 339 -31.81 10.52 9.33
N VAL A 340 -31.37 10.24 8.09
CA VAL A 340 -29.96 10.32 7.71
C VAL A 340 -29.39 11.72 7.96
N TRP A 341 -30.12 12.76 7.62
CA TRP A 341 -29.66 14.15 7.76
C TRP A 341 -29.64 14.59 9.23
N ILE A 342 -30.65 14.14 9.99
CA ILE A 342 -30.76 14.42 11.43
C ILE A 342 -29.63 13.72 12.20
N ASP A 343 -29.38 12.46 11.89
CA ASP A 343 -28.32 11.68 12.55
C ASP A 343 -26.92 12.22 12.23
N LEU A 344 -26.63 12.54 10.96
CA LEU A 344 -25.36 13.16 10.57
C LEU A 344 -25.10 14.47 11.29
N ARG A 345 -26.12 15.33 11.45
CA ARG A 345 -25.99 16.59 12.18
C ARG A 345 -25.69 16.34 13.64
N ARG A 346 -26.44 15.48 14.30
CA ARG A 346 -26.27 15.14 15.73
C ARG A 346 -24.86 14.56 15.97
N ASP A 347 -24.38 13.70 15.10
CA ASP A 347 -23.05 13.09 15.24
C ASP A 347 -21.91 14.12 15.12
N LEU A 348 -22.08 15.11 14.25
CA LEU A 348 -21.12 16.22 14.10
C LEU A 348 -21.10 17.13 15.31
N GLU A 349 -22.28 17.50 15.84
CA GLU A 349 -22.41 18.31 17.05
C GLU A 349 -21.79 17.62 18.29
N ALA A 350 -22.02 16.32 18.45
CA ALA A 350 -21.43 15.53 19.53
C ALA A 350 -19.89 15.48 19.45
N LYS A 351 -19.31 15.35 18.24
CA LYS A 351 -17.87 15.37 18.04
C LYS A 351 -17.25 16.74 18.36
N THR A 352 -17.89 17.82 17.97
CA THR A 352 -17.44 19.18 18.27
C THR A 352 -17.44 19.45 19.77
N GLN A 353 -18.50 19.05 20.49
CA GLN A 353 -18.55 19.16 21.95
C GLN A 353 -17.47 18.33 22.66
N SER A 354 -17.18 17.10 22.18
CA SER A 354 -16.14 16.24 22.74
C SER A 354 -14.73 16.87 22.62
N LEU A 355 -14.43 17.55 21.52
CA LEU A 355 -13.17 18.27 21.34
C LEU A 355 -13.06 19.48 22.28
N VAL A 356 -14.10 20.25 22.47
CA VAL A 356 -14.13 21.40 23.40
C VAL A 356 -13.93 20.93 24.85
N TYR A 357 -14.54 19.81 25.25
CA TYR A 357 -14.36 19.22 26.58
C TYR A 357 -12.92 18.75 26.83
N SER A 358 -12.27 18.13 25.84
CA SER A 358 -10.88 17.67 25.97
C SER A 358 -9.88 18.83 26.09
N TYR A 359 -10.13 19.96 25.44
CA TYR A 359 -9.31 21.16 25.56
C TYR A 359 -9.53 21.93 26.87
N SER A 360 -10.75 21.91 27.43
CA SER A 360 -11.03 22.59 28.71
C SER A 360 -10.46 21.84 29.91
N THR A 361 -10.46 20.50 29.88
CA THR A 361 -9.87 19.67 30.94
C THR A 361 -8.33 19.68 30.94
N ALA A 362 -7.70 19.88 29.78
CA ALA A 362 -6.26 20.01 29.68
C ALA A 362 -5.74 21.36 30.25
N LYS A 363 -6.58 22.41 30.33
CA LYS A 363 -6.23 23.73 30.93
C LYS A 363 -6.44 23.82 32.44
N SER A 364 -7.14 22.85 33.05
CA SER A 364 -7.37 22.83 34.52
C SER A 364 -6.37 21.95 35.29
N SER A 365 -5.39 21.34 34.59
CA SER A 365 -4.35 20.47 35.18
C SER A 365 -2.91 20.99 34.94
N GLY A 366 -2.73 22.26 34.64
CA GLY A 366 -1.45 22.92 34.47
C GLY A 366 -1.24 24.04 35.49
#